data_1c3c8c279f2a42ebfdb4d16b73cd407f
#
_entry.id   1c3c8c279f2a42ebfdb4d16b73cd407f
#
_cell.length_a   1.000
_cell.length_b   1.000
_cell.length_c   1.000
_cell.angle_alpha   90.00
_cell.angle_beta   90.00
_cell.angle_gamma   90.00
#
_symmetry.space_group_name_H-M   'P 1'
#
loop_
_entity.id
_entity.type
_entity.pdbx_description
1 polymer ?
#
loop_
_entity_poly.entity_id
_entity_poly.type
_entity_poly.pdbx_seq_one_letter_code
_entity_poly.pdbx_strand_id
1 'polypeptide(L)'
;VHATVAGVLLGFAVPVLRSAKKKGESTGISMAEHFEHLLRPISAGFAIPVFAFFAAGVNFGGLTGLGRALSDPITMGIIAGLVLGKPIGIFFTTRVLAAVTRANLDSALRWVDVVGVSMLAGIGFTVSLLIGDLAYGLGSERDEFVKIGVLTGSLVAAALASLLLLSRNATYRRICNEETVDENQDGVPDVYESRQD
;
A
#
# COMPACT_ATOMS: atom_id res chain seq x y z
N VAL A 1 0.17 -19.11 20.36
CA VAL A 1 0.96 -18.12 19.61
C VAL A 1 0.16 -17.76 18.36
N HIS A 2 -0.07 -16.47 18.11
CA HIS A 2 -0.82 -16.03 16.94
C HIS A 2 -0.06 -16.36 15.65
N ALA A 3 -0.77 -16.87 14.62
CA ALA A 3 -0.15 -17.33 13.36
C ALA A 3 0.73 -16.26 12.70
N THR A 4 0.34 -14.98 12.79
CA THR A 4 1.10 -13.84 12.27
C THR A 4 2.45 -13.68 12.98
N VAL A 5 2.49 -13.84 14.31
CA VAL A 5 3.73 -13.75 15.10
C VAL A 5 4.66 -14.91 14.76
N ALA A 6 4.12 -16.12 14.63
CA ALA A 6 4.89 -17.28 14.20
C ALA A 6 5.50 -17.08 12.80
N GLY A 7 4.73 -16.52 11.86
CA GLY A 7 5.20 -16.19 10.51
C GLY A 7 6.34 -15.17 10.50
N VAL A 8 6.25 -14.13 11.32
CA VAL A 8 7.32 -13.12 11.45
C VAL A 8 8.59 -13.74 12.03
N LEU A 9 8.48 -14.55 13.08
CA LEU A 9 9.63 -15.24 13.67
C LEU A 9 10.31 -16.20 12.69
N LEU A 10 9.52 -16.95 11.92
CA LEU A 10 10.04 -17.81 10.84
C LEU A 10 10.72 -16.99 9.75
N GLY A 11 10.16 -15.83 9.38
CA GLY A 11 10.78 -14.93 8.42
C GLY A 11 12.16 -14.42 8.86
N PHE A 12 12.32 -14.11 10.14
CA PHE A 12 13.63 -13.73 10.70
C PHE A 12 14.65 -14.86 10.74
N ALA A 13 14.22 -16.12 10.73
CA ALA A 13 15.10 -17.28 10.69
C ALA A 13 15.73 -17.51 9.29
N VAL A 14 15.20 -16.88 8.25
CA VAL A 14 15.73 -17.03 6.89
C VAL A 14 16.95 -16.11 6.69
N PRO A 15 18.12 -16.65 6.33
CA PRO A 15 19.32 -15.84 6.16
C PRO A 15 19.22 -14.91 4.94
N VAL A 16 19.53 -13.62 5.18
CA VAL A 16 19.57 -12.56 4.15
C VAL A 16 20.95 -12.45 3.49
N LEU A 17 21.90 -13.31 3.87
CA LEU A 17 23.27 -13.28 3.37
C LEU A 17 23.27 -13.54 1.85
N ARG A 18 23.78 -12.57 1.10
CA ARG A 18 24.04 -12.73 -0.33
C ARG A 18 25.25 -13.65 -0.49
N SER A 19 25.09 -14.72 -1.27
CA SER A 19 26.23 -15.57 -1.59
C SER A 19 27.23 -14.75 -2.40
N ALA A 20 28.45 -14.60 -1.88
CA ALA A 20 29.54 -13.92 -2.56
C ALA A 20 29.90 -14.75 -3.81
N LYS A 21 29.41 -14.36 -4.97
CA LYS A 21 29.77 -14.94 -6.24
C LYS A 21 31.07 -14.33 -6.77
N LYS A 22 31.90 -15.16 -7.43
CA LYS A 22 33.18 -14.81 -8.03
C LYS A 22 33.08 -13.56 -8.92
N LYS A 23 34.16 -12.76 -8.91
CA LYS A 23 34.37 -11.56 -9.73
C LYS A 23 33.81 -11.73 -11.14
N GLY A 24 32.75 -10.98 -11.47
CA GLY A 24 32.26 -10.83 -12.85
C GLY A 24 30.78 -11.13 -13.11
N GLU A 25 29.99 -11.62 -12.11
CA GLU A 25 28.55 -11.86 -12.31
C GLU A 25 27.70 -11.02 -11.37
N SER A 26 26.58 -10.52 -11.88
CA SER A 26 25.54 -9.78 -11.16
C SER A 26 25.21 -10.43 -9.81
N THR A 27 25.12 -9.60 -8.78
CA THR A 27 24.80 -9.93 -7.37
C THR A 27 23.77 -11.06 -7.27
N GLY A 28 24.18 -12.19 -6.71
CA GLY A 28 23.28 -13.33 -6.50
C GLY A 28 22.11 -12.95 -5.59
N ILE A 29 20.93 -13.44 -5.92
CA ILE A 29 19.68 -13.27 -5.16
C ILE A 29 19.89 -13.92 -3.77
N SER A 30 19.50 -13.22 -2.70
CA SER A 30 19.57 -13.79 -1.35
C SER A 30 18.53 -14.91 -1.19
N MET A 31 18.74 -15.83 -0.23
CA MET A 31 17.78 -16.90 0.01
C MET A 31 16.41 -16.34 0.42
N ALA A 32 16.38 -15.26 1.20
CA ALA A 32 15.15 -14.57 1.57
C ALA A 32 14.40 -14.01 0.35
N GLU A 33 15.13 -13.41 -0.59
CA GLU A 33 14.58 -12.86 -1.84
C GLU A 33 14.07 -13.97 -2.77
N HIS A 34 14.76 -15.11 -2.81
CA HIS A 34 14.29 -16.29 -3.54
C HIS A 34 12.97 -16.84 -2.98
N PHE A 35 12.86 -16.98 -1.65
CA PHE A 35 11.62 -17.39 -1.01
C PHE A 35 10.49 -16.37 -1.17
N GLU A 36 10.79 -15.07 -1.14
CA GLU A 36 9.81 -14.03 -1.44
C GLU A 36 9.22 -14.22 -2.83
N HIS A 37 10.06 -14.34 -3.85
CA HIS A 37 9.61 -14.54 -5.23
C HIS A 37 8.78 -15.82 -5.42
N LEU A 38 9.14 -16.90 -4.72
CA LEU A 38 8.43 -18.18 -4.80
C LEU A 38 7.07 -18.13 -4.09
N LEU A 39 7.02 -17.53 -2.89
CA LEU A 39 5.83 -17.54 -2.05
C LEU A 39 4.87 -16.38 -2.36
N ARG A 40 5.37 -15.27 -2.91
CA ARG A 40 4.58 -14.08 -3.23
C ARG A 40 3.35 -14.36 -4.11
N PRO A 41 3.45 -15.11 -5.23
CA PRO A 41 2.27 -15.41 -6.06
C PRO A 41 1.24 -16.27 -5.33
N ILE A 42 1.67 -17.20 -4.49
CA ILE A 42 0.78 -18.06 -3.69
C ILE A 42 0.09 -17.21 -2.60
N SER A 43 0.85 -16.39 -1.90
CA SER A 43 0.33 -15.52 -0.86
C SER A 43 -0.63 -14.46 -1.43
N ALA A 44 -0.19 -13.72 -2.45
CA ALA A 44 -0.98 -12.63 -3.01
C ALA A 44 -2.12 -13.11 -3.91
N GLY A 45 -1.93 -14.20 -4.65
CA GLY A 45 -2.92 -14.70 -5.62
C GLY A 45 -3.95 -15.67 -5.03
N PHE A 46 -3.63 -16.34 -3.93
CA PHE A 46 -4.52 -17.33 -3.33
C PHE A 46 -4.82 -17.05 -1.86
N ALA A 47 -3.80 -16.97 -1.00
CA ALA A 47 -4.03 -16.91 0.44
C ALA A 47 -4.74 -15.61 0.87
N ILE A 48 -4.33 -14.45 0.33
CA ILE A 48 -4.95 -13.16 0.65
C ILE A 48 -6.40 -13.06 0.15
N PRO A 49 -6.75 -13.42 -1.11
CA PRO A 49 -8.13 -13.42 -1.57
C PRO A 49 -9.04 -14.38 -0.78
N VAL A 50 -8.57 -15.59 -0.48
CA VAL A 50 -9.31 -16.56 0.33
C VAL A 50 -9.53 -16.01 1.75
N PHE A 51 -8.50 -15.51 2.40
CA PHE A 51 -8.62 -14.87 3.69
C PHE A 51 -9.60 -13.69 3.65
N ALA A 52 -9.48 -12.82 2.63
CA ALA A 52 -10.37 -11.68 2.46
C ALA A 52 -11.84 -12.10 2.33
N PHE A 53 -12.10 -13.14 1.55
CA PHE A 53 -13.44 -13.68 1.36
C PHE A 53 -14.07 -14.18 2.69
N PHE A 54 -13.33 -14.95 3.46
CA PHE A 54 -13.83 -15.46 4.75
C PHE A 54 -13.88 -14.38 5.84
N ALA A 55 -12.91 -13.49 5.88
CA ALA A 55 -12.86 -12.39 6.86
C ALA A 55 -13.91 -11.30 6.59
N ALA A 56 -14.29 -11.12 5.32
CA ALA A 56 -15.33 -10.18 4.90
C ALA A 56 -16.75 -10.67 5.13
N GLY A 57 -16.93 -11.91 5.63
CA GLY A 57 -18.25 -12.48 5.94
C GLY A 57 -18.95 -11.65 7.04
N VAL A 58 -19.80 -10.72 6.62
CA VAL A 58 -20.56 -9.82 7.50
C VAL A 58 -22.05 -10.09 7.31
N ASN A 59 -22.77 -10.26 8.42
CA ASN A 59 -24.22 -10.27 8.41
C ASN A 59 -24.73 -8.81 8.35
N PHE A 60 -25.09 -8.34 7.18
CA PHE A 60 -25.54 -6.95 7.01
C PHE A 60 -26.91 -6.64 7.63
N GLY A 61 -27.68 -7.64 8.05
CA GLY A 61 -29.06 -7.41 8.57
C GLY A 61 -29.97 -6.66 7.58
N GLY A 62 -29.67 -6.73 6.28
CA GLY A 62 -30.35 -5.98 5.22
C GLY A 62 -29.92 -4.50 5.14
N LEU A 63 -30.64 -3.72 4.33
CA LEU A 63 -30.37 -2.28 4.12
C LEU A 63 -30.48 -1.45 5.40
N THR A 64 -31.40 -1.80 6.30
CA THR A 64 -31.59 -1.13 7.59
C THR A 64 -30.44 -1.40 8.56
N GLY A 65 -29.88 -2.61 8.56
CA GLY A 65 -28.69 -2.95 9.35
C GLY A 65 -27.44 -2.21 8.86
N LEU A 66 -27.27 -2.13 7.54
CA LEU A 66 -26.16 -1.37 6.94
C LEU A 66 -26.24 0.12 7.29
N GLY A 67 -27.43 0.73 7.22
CA GLY A 67 -27.63 2.13 7.59
C GLY A 67 -27.28 2.39 9.06
N ARG A 68 -27.67 1.49 9.97
CA ARG A 68 -27.33 1.58 11.39
C ARG A 68 -25.81 1.45 11.59
N ALA A 69 -25.18 0.47 10.95
CA ALA A 69 -23.74 0.26 11.06
C ALA A 69 -22.95 1.47 10.55
N LEU A 70 -23.33 2.05 9.41
CA LEU A 70 -22.65 3.23 8.85
C LEU A 70 -22.81 4.50 9.74
N SER A 71 -23.86 4.55 10.55
CA SER A 71 -24.10 5.66 11.49
C SER A 71 -23.45 5.43 12.87
N ASP A 72 -22.87 4.25 13.10
CA ASP A 72 -22.23 3.94 14.36
C ASP A 72 -20.88 4.66 14.50
N PRO A 73 -20.56 5.23 15.69
CA PRO A 73 -19.30 5.93 15.93
C PRO A 73 -18.05 5.07 15.67
N ILE A 74 -18.11 3.75 15.90
CA ILE A 74 -16.99 2.82 15.63
C ILE A 74 -16.71 2.78 14.13
N THR A 75 -17.74 2.54 13.33
CA THR A 75 -17.64 2.50 11.87
C THR A 75 -17.12 3.82 11.30
N MET A 76 -17.71 4.94 11.74
CA MET A 76 -17.28 6.27 11.29
C MET A 76 -15.85 6.59 11.71
N GLY A 77 -15.46 6.23 12.94
CA GLY A 77 -14.08 6.39 13.42
C GLY A 77 -13.08 5.59 12.58
N ILE A 78 -13.41 4.36 12.20
CA ILE A 78 -12.56 3.51 11.37
C ILE A 78 -12.45 4.09 9.95
N ILE A 79 -13.56 4.49 9.34
CA ILE A 79 -13.55 5.13 8.00
C ILE A 79 -12.69 6.39 8.03
N ALA A 80 -12.90 7.27 9.01
CA ALA A 80 -12.10 8.49 9.15
C ALA A 80 -10.61 8.18 9.38
N GLY A 81 -10.29 7.18 10.20
CA GLY A 81 -8.93 6.73 10.44
C GLY A 81 -8.23 6.20 9.19
N LEU A 82 -8.92 5.43 8.36
CA LEU A 82 -8.39 4.87 7.13
C LEU A 82 -8.27 5.92 6.02
N VAL A 83 -9.31 6.74 5.82
CA VAL A 83 -9.39 7.69 4.69
C VAL A 83 -8.60 8.97 4.97
N LEU A 84 -8.55 9.43 6.22
CA LEU A 84 -7.89 10.67 6.61
C LEU A 84 -6.68 10.43 7.52
N GLY A 85 -6.84 9.64 8.57
CA GLY A 85 -5.80 9.47 9.59
C GLY A 85 -4.50 8.89 9.02
N LYS A 86 -4.56 7.79 8.30
CA LYS A 86 -3.38 7.18 7.67
C LYS A 86 -2.73 8.08 6.61
N PRO A 87 -3.47 8.62 5.62
CA PRO A 87 -2.88 9.52 4.63
C PRO A 87 -2.22 10.75 5.24
N ILE A 88 -2.89 11.40 6.19
CA ILE A 88 -2.34 12.56 6.89
C ILE A 88 -1.09 12.18 7.67
N GLY A 89 -1.13 11.07 8.43
CA GLY A 89 0.01 10.59 9.20
C GLY A 89 1.22 10.30 8.34
N ILE A 90 1.05 9.57 7.24
CA ILE A 90 2.13 9.20 6.33
C ILE A 90 2.68 10.45 5.63
N PHE A 91 1.80 11.29 5.07
CA PHE A 91 2.23 12.50 4.38
C PHE A 91 2.98 13.45 5.31
N PHE A 92 2.43 13.72 6.50
CA PHE A 92 3.04 14.62 7.47
C PHE A 92 4.38 14.10 7.96
N THR A 93 4.46 12.82 8.31
CA THR A 93 5.72 12.19 8.76
C THR A 93 6.79 12.25 7.67
N THR A 94 6.43 11.93 6.42
CA THR A 94 7.35 12.02 5.28
C THR A 94 7.81 13.47 5.06
N ARG A 95 6.90 14.43 5.18
CA ARG A 95 7.22 15.86 5.01
C ARG A 95 8.14 16.39 6.10
N VAL A 96 7.88 16.00 7.35
CA VAL A 96 8.73 16.37 8.50
C VAL A 96 10.11 15.72 8.36
N LEU A 97 10.15 14.43 8.01
CA LEU A 97 11.43 13.73 7.82
C LEU A 97 12.28 14.39 6.73
N ALA A 98 11.69 14.74 5.59
CA ALA A 98 12.38 15.45 4.52
C ALA A 98 12.85 16.85 4.94
N ALA A 99 12.13 17.52 5.86
CA ALA A 99 12.52 18.83 6.35
C ALA A 99 13.65 18.79 7.40
N VAL A 100 13.69 17.74 8.22
CA VAL A 100 14.66 17.60 9.34
C VAL A 100 15.93 16.85 8.89
N THR A 101 15.84 16.03 7.88
CA THR A 101 16.98 15.26 7.36
C THR A 101 17.46 15.80 6.01
N ARG A 102 18.61 15.30 5.55
CA ARG A 102 19.12 15.61 4.19
C ARG A 102 18.44 14.76 3.09
N ALA A 103 17.35 14.07 3.43
CA ALA A 103 16.59 13.29 2.48
C ALA A 103 15.76 14.21 1.59
N ASN A 104 16.05 14.20 0.30
CA ASN A 104 15.28 14.93 -0.70
C ASN A 104 14.36 13.97 -1.44
N LEU A 105 13.18 14.46 -1.82
CA LEU A 105 12.32 13.72 -2.74
C LEU A 105 13.04 13.66 -4.10
N ASP A 106 12.96 12.51 -4.77
CA ASP A 106 13.49 12.36 -6.12
C ASP A 106 12.90 13.46 -7.03
N SER A 107 13.73 14.00 -7.93
CA SER A 107 13.34 15.09 -8.85
C SER A 107 12.17 14.70 -9.76
N ALA A 108 12.01 13.42 -10.05
CA ALA A 108 10.90 12.87 -10.84
C ALA A 108 9.57 12.80 -10.06
N LEU A 109 9.60 12.87 -8.72
CA LEU A 109 8.43 12.73 -7.86
C LEU A 109 7.94 14.09 -7.33
N ARG A 110 6.64 14.28 -7.32
CA ARG A 110 6.00 15.47 -6.74
C ARG A 110 5.30 15.12 -5.43
N TRP A 111 5.15 16.10 -4.54
CA TRP A 111 4.45 15.91 -3.26
C TRP A 111 3.00 15.41 -3.43
N VAL A 112 2.36 15.69 -4.56
CA VAL A 112 1.04 15.18 -4.90
C VAL A 112 1.05 13.65 -5.06
N ASP A 113 2.14 13.09 -5.56
CA ASP A 113 2.29 11.64 -5.73
C ASP A 113 2.44 10.96 -4.37
N VAL A 114 3.15 11.61 -3.43
CA VAL A 114 3.23 11.16 -2.03
C VAL A 114 1.85 11.13 -1.39
N VAL A 115 0.98 12.13 -1.65
CA VAL A 115 -0.42 12.12 -1.20
C VAL A 115 -1.16 10.92 -1.79
N GLY A 116 -1.03 10.67 -3.09
CA GLY A 116 -1.67 9.53 -3.76
C GLY A 116 -1.27 8.18 -3.16
N VAL A 117 0.03 7.97 -2.93
CA VAL A 117 0.56 6.77 -2.28
C VAL A 117 0.09 6.68 -0.82
N SER A 118 0.04 7.81 -0.11
CA SER A 118 -0.47 7.86 1.27
C SER A 118 -1.95 7.48 1.35
N MET A 119 -2.76 7.88 0.36
CA MET A 119 -4.16 7.45 0.24
C MET A 119 -4.28 5.97 -0.08
N LEU A 120 -3.41 5.43 -0.94
CA LEU A 120 -3.37 4.00 -1.22
C LEU A 120 -3.05 3.18 0.05
N ALA A 121 -2.15 3.69 0.89
CA ALA A 121 -1.86 3.11 2.20
C ALA A 121 -3.04 3.17 3.19
N GLY A 122 -4.05 3.99 2.91
CA GLY A 122 -5.34 4.01 3.61
C GLY A 122 -6.13 2.70 3.49
N ILE A 123 -5.85 1.87 2.48
CA ILE A 123 -6.39 0.51 2.37
C ILE A 123 -5.84 -0.33 3.53
N GLY A 124 -6.67 -0.60 4.53
CA GLY A 124 -6.21 -1.21 5.78
C GLY A 124 -7.03 -2.44 6.16
N PHE A 125 -7.02 -3.48 5.34
CA PHE A 125 -7.88 -4.66 5.54
C PHE A 125 -7.40 -5.56 6.70
N THR A 126 -6.24 -6.18 6.59
CA THR A 126 -5.82 -7.27 7.49
C THR A 126 -5.55 -6.81 8.92
N VAL A 127 -4.78 -5.74 9.09
CA VAL A 127 -4.40 -5.25 10.42
C VAL A 127 -5.60 -4.63 11.14
N SER A 128 -6.44 -3.90 10.40
CA SER A 128 -7.64 -3.27 10.99
C SER A 128 -8.66 -4.30 11.45
N LEU A 129 -8.87 -5.39 10.69
CA LEU A 129 -9.72 -6.49 11.11
C LEU A 129 -9.16 -7.21 12.34
N LEU A 130 -7.86 -7.53 12.33
CA LEU A 130 -7.22 -8.17 13.47
C LEU A 130 -7.34 -7.34 14.76
N ILE A 131 -7.15 -6.03 14.66
CA ILE A 131 -7.31 -5.13 15.81
C ILE A 131 -8.78 -5.11 16.27
N GLY A 132 -9.72 -5.11 15.33
CA GLY A 132 -11.15 -5.19 15.64
C GLY A 132 -11.53 -6.48 16.38
N ASP A 133 -11.09 -7.61 15.85
CA ASP A 133 -11.30 -8.94 16.47
C ASP A 133 -10.74 -9.00 17.90
N LEU A 134 -9.54 -8.44 18.11
CA LEU A 134 -8.91 -8.40 19.43
C LEU A 134 -9.58 -7.43 20.40
N ALA A 135 -10.11 -6.31 19.90
CA ALA A 135 -10.71 -5.28 20.73
C ALA A 135 -12.15 -5.61 21.14
N TYR A 136 -12.92 -6.24 20.25
CA TYR A 136 -14.36 -6.43 20.45
C TYR A 136 -14.79 -7.90 20.54
N GLY A 137 -13.89 -8.82 20.21
CA GLY A 137 -14.16 -10.27 20.16
C GLY A 137 -14.89 -10.67 18.89
N LEU A 138 -14.46 -11.82 18.36
CA LEU A 138 -15.00 -12.38 17.11
C LEU A 138 -16.53 -12.62 17.20
N GLY A 139 -17.26 -12.15 16.20
CA GLY A 139 -18.70 -12.38 16.05
C GLY A 139 -19.58 -11.53 16.94
N SER A 140 -19.04 -10.51 17.62
CA SER A 140 -19.85 -9.52 18.34
C SER A 140 -20.49 -8.53 17.35
N GLU A 141 -21.59 -7.88 17.74
CA GLU A 141 -22.23 -6.81 16.95
C GLU A 141 -21.22 -5.68 16.62
N ARG A 142 -20.32 -5.35 17.56
CA ARG A 142 -19.28 -4.36 17.36
C ARG A 142 -18.19 -4.81 16.36
N ASP A 143 -17.88 -6.09 16.35
CA ASP A 143 -16.98 -6.67 15.36
C ASP A 143 -17.55 -6.56 13.94
N GLU A 144 -18.86 -6.75 13.78
CA GLU A 144 -19.54 -6.53 12.50
C GLU A 144 -19.44 -5.06 12.05
N PHE A 145 -19.59 -4.11 12.96
CA PHE A 145 -19.41 -2.67 12.67
C PHE A 145 -17.97 -2.32 12.28
N VAL A 146 -16.99 -2.97 12.91
CA VAL A 146 -15.58 -2.83 12.51
C VAL A 146 -15.37 -3.34 11.08
N LYS A 147 -15.88 -4.52 10.75
CA LYS A 147 -15.75 -5.09 9.40
C LYS A 147 -16.37 -4.19 8.33
N ILE A 148 -17.57 -3.68 8.59
CA ILE A 148 -18.24 -2.72 7.69
C ILE A 148 -17.41 -1.45 7.55
N GLY A 149 -16.89 -0.91 8.62
CA GLY A 149 -16.03 0.28 8.62
C GLY A 149 -14.75 0.07 7.82
N VAL A 150 -14.08 -1.06 8.01
CA VAL A 150 -12.84 -1.41 7.30
C VAL A 150 -13.08 -1.60 5.80
N LEU A 151 -14.14 -2.32 5.43
CA LEU A 151 -14.48 -2.55 4.02
C LEU A 151 -14.84 -1.23 3.32
N THR A 152 -15.75 -0.45 3.92
CA THR A 152 -16.20 0.82 3.36
C THR A 152 -15.05 1.84 3.32
N GLY A 153 -14.29 1.99 4.39
CA GLY A 153 -13.14 2.90 4.46
C GLY A 153 -12.06 2.54 3.45
N SER A 154 -11.76 1.25 3.30
CA SER A 154 -10.77 0.77 2.31
C SER A 154 -11.25 1.00 0.87
N LEU A 155 -12.54 0.80 0.58
CA LEU A 155 -13.11 1.07 -0.74
C LEU A 155 -13.06 2.56 -1.08
N VAL A 156 -13.42 3.43 -0.14
CA VAL A 156 -13.35 4.88 -0.31
C VAL A 156 -11.89 5.32 -0.50
N ALA A 157 -10.96 4.83 0.32
CA ALA A 157 -9.54 5.14 0.20
C ALA A 157 -8.99 4.68 -1.17
N ALA A 158 -9.36 3.48 -1.63
CA ALA A 158 -8.97 2.96 -2.94
C ALA A 158 -9.52 3.81 -4.09
N ALA A 159 -10.78 4.24 -4.02
CA ALA A 159 -11.40 5.10 -5.02
C ALA A 159 -10.69 6.46 -5.10
N LEU A 160 -10.46 7.11 -3.96
CA LEU A 160 -9.77 8.40 -3.90
C LEU A 160 -8.31 8.29 -4.39
N ALA A 161 -7.59 7.26 -3.96
CA ALA A 161 -6.22 7.00 -4.42
C ALA A 161 -6.19 6.77 -5.94
N SER A 162 -7.13 5.96 -6.47
CA SER A 162 -7.23 5.68 -7.90
C SER A 162 -7.51 6.94 -8.71
N LEU A 163 -8.45 7.78 -8.29
CA LEU A 163 -8.75 9.05 -8.96
C LEU A 163 -7.51 9.96 -9.01
N LEU A 164 -6.80 10.09 -7.90
CA LEU A 164 -5.61 10.92 -7.83
C LEU A 164 -4.48 10.35 -8.70
N LEU A 165 -4.17 9.07 -8.57
CA LEU A 165 -3.07 8.43 -9.28
C LEU A 165 -3.34 8.30 -10.78
N LEU A 166 -4.58 8.04 -11.20
CA LEU A 166 -4.95 8.03 -12.62
C LEU A 166 -4.79 9.41 -13.26
N SER A 167 -5.19 10.47 -12.57
CA SER A 167 -4.98 11.84 -13.05
C SER A 167 -3.48 12.17 -13.20
N ARG A 168 -2.65 11.66 -12.29
CA ARG A 168 -1.19 11.83 -12.34
C ARG A 168 -0.54 10.96 -13.42
N ASN A 169 -1.04 9.74 -13.64
CA ASN A 169 -0.52 8.84 -14.67
C ASN A 169 -0.60 9.46 -16.07
N ALA A 170 -1.65 10.21 -16.37
CA ALA A 170 -1.76 10.94 -17.65
C ALA A 170 -0.61 11.96 -17.81
N THR A 171 -0.25 12.66 -16.74
CA THR A 171 0.88 13.61 -16.74
C THR A 171 2.23 12.89 -16.92
N TYR A 172 2.45 11.78 -16.20
CA TYR A 172 3.69 11.01 -16.32
C TYR A 172 3.86 10.35 -17.68
N ARG A 173 2.79 9.88 -18.30
CA ARG A 173 2.83 9.38 -19.68
C ARG A 173 3.28 10.44 -20.67
N ARG A 174 2.85 11.70 -20.49
CA ARG A 174 3.33 12.81 -21.32
C ARG A 174 4.82 13.05 -21.13
N ILE A 175 5.25 13.15 -19.88
CA ILE A 175 6.67 13.36 -19.55
C ILE A 175 7.53 12.22 -20.10
N CYS A 176 7.13 10.98 -19.91
CA CYS A 176 7.85 9.82 -20.41
C CYS A 176 7.91 9.81 -21.95
N ASN A 177 6.84 10.21 -22.63
CA ASN A 177 6.86 10.32 -24.09
C ASN A 177 7.78 11.45 -24.55
N GLU A 178 7.81 12.59 -23.86
CA GLU A 178 8.72 13.70 -24.15
C GLU A 178 10.18 13.31 -23.90
N GLU A 179 10.46 12.53 -22.83
CA GLU A 179 11.80 12.03 -22.50
C GLU A 179 12.29 10.90 -23.42
N THR A 180 11.43 10.29 -24.23
CA THR A 180 11.82 9.24 -25.20
C THR A 180 11.95 9.75 -26.63
N VAL A 181 11.69 11.04 -26.88
CA VAL A 181 11.88 11.64 -28.20
C VAL A 181 13.37 11.87 -28.44
N ASP A 182 13.90 11.25 -29.49
CA ASP A 182 15.26 11.33 -30.00
C ASP A 182 15.13 11.53 -31.51
N GLU A 183 14.97 12.78 -31.96
CA GLU A 183 14.75 13.09 -33.37
C GLU A 183 16.02 12.89 -34.20
N ASN A 184 17.18 13.07 -33.60
CA ASN A 184 18.47 12.94 -34.26
C ASN A 184 19.05 11.50 -34.27
N GLN A 185 18.43 10.57 -33.50
CA GLN A 185 18.77 9.15 -33.36
C GLN A 185 20.23 8.92 -32.92
N ASP A 186 20.74 9.78 -32.06
CA ASP A 186 22.08 9.65 -31.46
C ASP A 186 22.09 8.77 -30.18
N GLY A 187 20.92 8.38 -29.68
CA GLY A 187 20.72 7.56 -28.48
C GLY A 187 20.63 8.39 -27.20
N VAL A 188 20.60 9.71 -27.30
CA VAL A 188 20.38 10.64 -26.20
C VAL A 188 19.06 11.38 -26.45
N PRO A 189 18.06 11.30 -25.59
CA PRO A 189 16.81 12.04 -25.78
C PRO A 189 17.04 13.55 -25.83
N ASP A 190 16.35 14.24 -26.75
CA ASP A 190 16.51 15.68 -27.03
C ASP A 190 16.34 16.58 -25.78
N VAL A 191 15.56 16.14 -24.79
CA VAL A 191 15.37 16.83 -23.50
C VAL A 191 16.68 16.98 -22.72
N TYR A 192 17.62 16.07 -22.88
CA TYR A 192 18.92 16.12 -22.17
C TYR A 192 19.98 16.91 -22.95
N GLU A 193 19.82 17.10 -24.23
CA GLU A 193 20.72 17.93 -25.07
C GLU A 193 20.55 19.42 -24.79
N SER A 194 19.29 19.88 -24.63
CA SER A 194 18.97 21.28 -24.38
C SER A 194 19.41 21.82 -23.01
N ARG A 195 19.98 21.00 -22.14
CA ARG A 195 20.49 21.37 -20.81
C ARG A 195 22.00 21.64 -20.75
N GLN A 196 22.69 21.52 -21.86
CA GLN A 196 24.15 21.70 -21.93
C GLN A 196 24.57 23.08 -22.46
N ASP A 197 23.61 23.94 -22.82
CA ASP A 197 23.82 25.35 -23.15
C ASP A 197 23.41 26.22 -21.95
#